data_855a7ec2c8d9fffd14e4c0d1dcd60675
#
_entry.id   855a7ec2c8d9fffd14e4c0d1dcd60675
#
_cell.length_a   1.000
_cell.length_b   1.000
_cell.length_c   1.000
_cell.angle_alpha   90.00
_cell.angle_beta   90.00
_cell.angle_gamma   90.00
#
_symmetry.space_group_name_H-M   'P 1'
#
loop_
_entity.id
_entity.type
_entity.pdbx_description
1 polymer ?
#
loop_
_entity_poly.entity_id
_entity_poly.type
_entity_poly.pdbx_seq_one_letter_code
_entity_poly.pdbx_strand_id
1 'polypeptide(L)'
;MKSAANLLSDIEETMGDLWLPGIYREIILKMRTRSYEFPTLPKPADPQIHHTLLGVELKVGRRRMLCPDLTTARYLAVFVRLGSRAVAIPYDITKISLVADELERSWHRMLLLADSLTSDLTPAFRTRLRKLLIAKVRAEIAAAGPGPRIPEFKQTTIQRELPPKGTKCAKEFQNRER
;
A
#
# COMPACT_ATOMS: atom_id res chain seq x y z
N MET A 1 -38.16 4.54 4.73
CA MET A 1 -36.91 3.85 4.34
C MET A 1 -35.72 4.77 4.61
N LYS A 2 -34.70 4.30 5.33
CA LYS A 2 -33.47 5.10 5.52
C LYS A 2 -32.78 5.26 4.15
N SER A 3 -32.26 6.45 3.87
CA SER A 3 -31.48 6.68 2.65
C SER A 3 -30.12 5.96 2.73
N ALA A 4 -29.49 5.68 1.59
CA ALA A 4 -28.15 5.10 1.58
C ALA A 4 -27.13 5.97 2.32
N ALA A 5 -27.28 7.30 2.26
CA ALA A 5 -26.42 8.24 2.98
C ALA A 5 -26.54 8.09 4.49
N ASN A 6 -27.78 7.96 5.01
CA ASN A 6 -28.00 7.77 6.45
C ASN A 6 -27.41 6.44 6.94
N LEU A 7 -27.56 5.36 6.15
CA LEU A 7 -26.97 4.07 6.48
C LEU A 7 -25.43 4.10 6.49
N LEU A 8 -24.80 4.86 5.59
CA LEU A 8 -23.36 5.06 5.61
C LEU A 8 -22.89 5.80 6.87
N SER A 9 -23.63 6.82 7.31
CA SER A 9 -23.33 7.53 8.56
C SER A 9 -23.52 6.63 9.78
N ASP A 10 -24.61 5.84 9.81
CA ASP A 10 -24.86 4.87 10.88
C ASP A 10 -23.72 3.83 10.98
N ILE A 11 -23.20 3.35 9.84
CA ILE A 11 -22.08 2.40 9.80
C ILE A 11 -20.81 3.05 10.34
N GLU A 12 -20.48 4.26 9.90
CA GLU A 12 -19.30 5.00 10.37
C GLU A 12 -19.35 5.24 11.87
N GLU A 13 -20.47 5.71 12.39
CA GLU A 13 -20.68 5.95 13.83
C GLU A 13 -20.57 4.65 14.63
N THR A 14 -21.16 3.56 14.15
CA THR A 14 -21.10 2.25 14.81
C THR A 14 -19.70 1.66 14.79
N MET A 15 -18.92 1.93 13.74
CA MET A 15 -17.53 1.48 13.64
C MET A 15 -16.61 2.22 14.63
N GLY A 16 -16.85 3.50 14.89
CA GLY A 16 -16.04 4.30 15.81
C GLY A 16 -14.55 4.20 15.53
N ASP A 17 -13.77 3.79 16.53
CA ASP A 17 -12.31 3.65 16.43
C ASP A 17 -11.88 2.60 15.40
N LEU A 18 -12.77 1.67 15.04
CA LEU A 18 -12.53 0.66 14.00
C LEU A 18 -12.86 1.18 12.58
N TRP A 19 -13.20 2.46 12.42
CA TRP A 19 -13.40 3.03 11.09
C TRP A 19 -12.08 3.03 10.32
N LEU A 20 -12.02 2.33 9.19
CA LEU A 20 -10.79 2.05 8.46
C LEU A 20 -9.99 3.32 8.08
N PRO A 21 -10.61 4.41 7.57
CA PRO A 21 -9.92 5.67 7.36
C PRO A 21 -9.39 6.31 8.65
N GLY A 22 -10.06 6.10 9.78
CA GLY A 22 -9.59 6.53 11.09
C GLY A 22 -8.30 5.82 11.49
N ILE A 23 -8.26 4.49 11.39
CA ILE A 23 -7.05 3.69 11.60
C ILE A 23 -5.91 4.18 10.69
N TYR A 24 -6.22 4.46 9.43
CA TYR A 24 -5.24 4.94 8.48
C TYR A 24 -4.62 6.29 8.89
N ARG A 25 -5.45 7.27 9.24
CA ARG A 25 -4.99 8.61 9.65
C ARG A 25 -4.32 8.63 11.01
N GLU A 26 -4.92 7.96 12.01
CA GLU A 26 -4.53 8.09 13.41
C GLU A 26 -3.43 7.12 13.83
N ILE A 27 -3.28 6.01 13.13
CA ILE A 27 -2.28 5.00 13.46
C ILE A 27 -1.20 4.95 12.37
N ILE A 28 -1.59 4.68 11.11
CA ILE A 28 -0.62 4.43 10.04
C ILE A 28 0.18 5.67 9.70
N LEU A 29 -0.49 6.80 9.41
CA LEU A 29 0.21 8.02 9.00
C LEU A 29 1.04 8.67 10.13
N LYS A 30 0.80 8.32 11.39
CA LYS A 30 1.64 8.76 12.53
C LYS A 30 2.92 7.95 12.68
N MET A 31 3.03 6.81 12.02
CA MET A 31 4.27 6.04 11.99
C MET A 31 5.23 6.58 10.93
N ARG A 32 6.48 6.15 11.01
CA ARG A 32 7.40 6.34 9.91
C ARG A 32 6.99 5.45 8.74
N THR A 33 6.50 6.06 7.67
CA THR A 33 5.96 5.38 6.50
C THR A 33 6.65 5.81 5.22
N ARG A 34 6.48 5.00 4.19
CA ARG A 34 6.81 5.30 2.80
C ARG A 34 5.57 5.18 1.93
N SER A 35 5.50 5.96 0.88
CA SER A 35 4.46 5.83 -0.13
C SER A 35 4.67 4.57 -0.98
N TYR A 36 3.60 3.86 -1.24
CA TYR A 36 3.55 2.72 -2.15
C TYR A 36 2.47 2.95 -3.19
N GLU A 37 2.84 2.89 -4.45
CA GLU A 37 1.91 3.03 -5.56
C GLU A 37 1.56 1.65 -6.12
N PHE A 38 0.26 1.35 -6.18
CA PHE A 38 -0.19 0.14 -6.83
C PHE A 38 -0.08 0.27 -8.35
N PRO A 39 0.36 -0.78 -9.06
CA PRO A 39 0.19 -0.81 -10.51
C PRO A 39 -1.30 -0.65 -10.80
N THR A 40 -1.65 0.18 -11.78
CA THR A 40 -3.02 0.62 -12.08
C THR A 40 -4.06 -0.49 -11.91
N LEU A 41 -4.85 -0.40 -10.84
CA LEU A 41 -5.98 -1.29 -10.61
C LEU A 41 -7.24 -0.55 -11.06
N PRO A 42 -7.90 -0.98 -12.13
CA PRO A 42 -9.04 -0.23 -12.68
C PRO A 42 -10.27 -0.29 -11.77
N LYS A 43 -10.37 -1.28 -10.88
CA LYS A 43 -11.54 -1.51 -9.99
C LYS A 43 -11.10 -2.19 -8.69
N PRO A 44 -11.88 -1.99 -7.59
CA PRO A 44 -11.75 -2.81 -6.40
C PRO A 44 -11.86 -4.30 -6.75
N ALA A 45 -10.94 -5.10 -6.25
CA ALA A 45 -10.86 -6.52 -6.55
C ALA A 45 -10.53 -7.31 -5.29
N ASP A 46 -10.90 -8.58 -5.26
CA ASP A 46 -10.52 -9.49 -4.19
C ASP A 46 -9.16 -10.12 -4.50
N PRO A 47 -8.12 -9.80 -3.73
CA PRO A 47 -6.78 -10.31 -3.95
C PRO A 47 -6.62 -11.71 -3.38
N GLN A 48 -5.73 -12.49 -3.99
CA GLN A 48 -5.31 -13.80 -3.51
C GLN A 48 -3.84 -13.75 -3.10
N ILE A 49 -3.51 -14.30 -1.94
CA ILE A 49 -2.14 -14.42 -1.47
C ILE A 49 -1.63 -15.81 -1.78
N HIS A 50 -0.51 -15.90 -2.51
CA HIS A 50 0.12 -17.14 -2.89
C HIS A 50 1.54 -17.21 -2.32
N HIS A 51 1.90 -18.36 -1.76
CA HIS A 51 3.27 -18.69 -1.44
C HIS A 51 3.92 -19.34 -2.65
N THR A 52 5.02 -18.78 -3.11
CA THR A 52 5.78 -19.27 -4.26
C THR A 52 7.24 -19.53 -3.88
N LEU A 53 7.99 -20.14 -4.74
CA LEU A 53 9.43 -20.33 -4.54
C LEU A 53 10.21 -19.00 -4.47
N LEU A 54 9.66 -17.94 -5.02
CA LEU A 54 10.25 -16.60 -5.02
C LEU A 54 9.82 -15.74 -3.81
N GLY A 55 8.90 -16.25 -2.99
CA GLY A 55 8.36 -15.53 -1.83
C GLY A 55 6.85 -15.46 -1.83
N VAL A 56 6.31 -14.41 -1.25
CA VAL A 56 4.87 -14.18 -1.15
C VAL A 56 4.40 -13.28 -2.28
N GLU A 57 3.40 -13.72 -3.03
CA GLU A 57 2.79 -12.95 -4.11
C GLU A 57 1.35 -12.56 -3.77
N LEU A 58 1.01 -11.31 -4.04
CA LEU A 58 -0.35 -10.82 -4.02
C LEU A 58 -0.88 -10.80 -5.47
N LYS A 59 -1.83 -11.68 -5.76
CA LYS A 59 -2.44 -11.82 -7.08
C LYS A 59 -3.77 -11.07 -7.14
N VAL A 60 -3.92 -10.21 -8.14
CA VAL A 60 -5.13 -9.44 -8.41
C VAL A 60 -5.51 -9.63 -9.87
N GLY A 61 -6.51 -10.47 -10.13
CA GLY A 61 -6.86 -10.87 -11.47
C GLY A 61 -5.69 -11.57 -12.18
N ARG A 62 -5.18 -10.97 -13.25
CA ARG A 62 -4.01 -11.47 -14.00
C ARG A 62 -2.67 -10.90 -13.53
N ARG A 63 -2.68 -9.94 -12.62
CA ARG A 63 -1.46 -9.28 -12.13
C ARG A 63 -0.97 -9.94 -10.87
N ARG A 64 0.35 -10.00 -10.72
CA ARG A 64 1.03 -10.52 -9.54
C ARG A 64 1.99 -9.47 -9.03
N MET A 65 2.01 -9.26 -7.73
CA MET A 65 2.90 -8.34 -7.03
C MET A 65 3.69 -9.15 -6.01
N LEU A 66 5.01 -9.14 -6.13
CA LEU A 66 5.88 -9.78 -5.15
C LEU A 66 5.89 -8.91 -3.89
N CYS A 67 5.60 -9.51 -2.75
CA CYS A 67 5.65 -8.89 -1.44
C CYS A 67 6.85 -9.42 -0.65
N PRO A 68 7.50 -8.59 0.17
CA PRO A 68 8.64 -9.03 0.97
C PRO A 68 8.28 -10.13 1.97
N ASP A 69 7.06 -10.11 2.49
CA ASP A 69 6.56 -11.04 3.50
C ASP A 69 5.02 -11.15 3.45
N LEU A 70 4.48 -12.15 4.16
CA LEU A 70 3.05 -12.40 4.26
C LEU A 70 2.29 -11.24 4.91
N THR A 71 2.88 -10.60 5.89
CA THR A 71 2.26 -9.50 6.63
C THR A 71 2.03 -8.30 5.73
N THR A 72 3.05 -7.94 4.93
CA THR A 72 2.93 -6.88 3.93
C THR A 72 1.90 -7.23 2.86
N ALA A 73 1.83 -8.49 2.43
CA ALA A 73 0.81 -8.94 1.48
C ALA A 73 -0.61 -8.79 2.04
N ARG A 74 -0.84 -9.18 3.31
CA ARG A 74 -2.13 -9.01 4.01
C ARG A 74 -2.49 -7.53 4.15
N TYR A 75 -1.53 -6.71 4.56
CA TYR A 75 -1.70 -5.26 4.66
C TYR A 75 -2.17 -4.65 3.32
N LEU A 76 -1.42 -4.92 2.25
CA LEU A 76 -1.73 -4.41 0.90
C LEU A 76 -3.05 -4.96 0.36
N ALA A 77 -3.43 -6.20 0.71
CA ALA A 77 -4.67 -6.82 0.27
C ALA A 77 -5.92 -6.01 0.64
N VAL A 78 -5.94 -5.37 1.82
CA VAL A 78 -7.07 -4.53 2.24
C VAL A 78 -7.22 -3.33 1.29
N PHE A 79 -6.13 -2.67 0.94
CA PHE A 79 -6.15 -1.52 0.05
C PHE A 79 -6.44 -1.88 -1.41
N VAL A 80 -6.08 -3.10 -1.82
CA VAL A 80 -6.51 -3.65 -3.13
C VAL A 80 -8.02 -3.84 -3.16
N ARG A 81 -8.63 -4.39 -2.09
CA ARG A 81 -10.08 -4.52 -1.99
C ARG A 81 -10.80 -3.17 -2.07
N LEU A 82 -10.17 -2.12 -1.54
CA LEU A 82 -10.66 -0.75 -1.65
C LEU A 82 -10.47 -0.15 -3.05
N GLY A 83 -9.54 -0.68 -3.85
CA GLY A 83 -9.13 -0.10 -5.12
C GLY A 83 -8.33 1.19 -4.96
N SER A 84 -7.52 1.29 -3.90
CA SER A 84 -6.62 2.41 -3.66
C SER A 84 -5.50 2.44 -4.69
N ARG A 85 -5.06 3.66 -5.11
CA ARG A 85 -3.94 3.82 -6.05
C ARG A 85 -2.59 3.89 -5.36
N ALA A 86 -2.56 4.57 -4.23
CA ALA A 86 -1.35 4.74 -3.44
C ALA A 86 -1.71 4.73 -1.96
N VAL A 87 -0.84 4.18 -1.15
CA VAL A 87 -1.02 4.08 0.30
C VAL A 87 0.32 4.23 1.03
N ALA A 88 0.26 4.61 2.30
CA ALA A 88 1.42 4.61 3.17
C ALA A 88 1.69 3.19 3.66
N ILE A 89 2.96 2.77 3.66
CA ILE A 89 3.40 1.51 4.26
C ILE A 89 4.39 1.82 5.38
N PRO A 90 4.19 1.30 6.61
CA PRO A 90 5.17 1.42 7.67
C PRO A 90 6.51 0.76 7.28
N TYR A 91 7.63 1.34 7.74
CA TYR A 91 8.96 0.73 7.55
C TYR A 91 9.17 -0.48 8.48
N ASP A 92 8.53 -0.45 9.63
CA ASP A 92 8.68 -1.47 10.67
C ASP A 92 7.72 -2.64 10.42
N ILE A 93 8.26 -3.79 10.04
CA ILE A 93 7.50 -5.01 9.73
C ILE A 93 6.68 -5.48 10.93
N THR A 94 7.18 -5.31 12.16
CA THR A 94 6.45 -5.74 13.36
C THR A 94 5.18 -4.92 13.55
N LYS A 95 5.23 -3.64 13.25
CA LYS A 95 4.06 -2.75 13.27
C LYS A 95 3.08 -3.06 12.15
N ILE A 96 3.58 -3.44 10.97
CA ILE A 96 2.72 -3.84 9.84
C ILE A 96 1.82 -5.01 10.26
N SER A 97 2.33 -6.00 10.99
CA SER A 97 1.53 -7.15 11.44
C SER A 97 0.32 -6.73 12.26
N LEU A 98 0.54 -5.90 13.27
CA LEU A 98 -0.52 -5.43 14.15
C LEU A 98 -1.58 -4.63 13.38
N VAL A 99 -1.13 -3.74 12.51
CA VAL A 99 -2.02 -2.90 11.72
C VAL A 99 -2.76 -3.70 10.65
N ALA A 100 -2.12 -4.72 10.04
CA ALA A 100 -2.77 -5.60 9.09
C ALA A 100 -3.95 -6.34 9.73
N ASP A 101 -3.78 -6.84 10.96
CA ASP A 101 -4.85 -7.49 11.72
C ASP A 101 -6.01 -6.54 12.04
N GLU A 102 -5.70 -5.28 12.39
CA GLU A 102 -6.73 -4.27 12.65
C GLU A 102 -7.48 -3.87 11.37
N LEU A 103 -6.76 -3.69 10.26
CA LEU A 103 -7.35 -3.35 8.98
C LEU A 103 -8.26 -4.47 8.45
N GLU A 104 -7.83 -5.73 8.57
CA GLU A 104 -8.65 -6.87 8.16
C GLU A 104 -9.90 -7.00 9.03
N ARG A 105 -9.79 -6.83 10.35
CA ARG A 105 -10.94 -6.80 11.26
C ARG A 105 -11.90 -5.69 10.92
N SER A 106 -11.38 -4.48 10.72
CA SER A 106 -12.15 -3.31 10.32
C SER A 106 -12.91 -3.58 9.01
N TRP A 107 -12.21 -4.10 7.99
CA TRP A 107 -12.80 -4.44 6.70
C TRP A 107 -13.98 -5.43 6.84
N HIS A 108 -13.77 -6.54 7.55
CA HIS A 108 -14.81 -7.54 7.74
C HIS A 108 -15.99 -7.02 8.54
N ARG A 109 -15.73 -6.29 9.64
CA ARG A 109 -16.78 -5.70 10.47
C ARG A 109 -17.62 -4.70 9.69
N MET A 110 -16.99 -3.86 8.89
CA MET A 110 -17.65 -2.88 8.03
C MET A 110 -18.63 -3.55 7.06
N LEU A 111 -18.22 -4.64 6.41
CA LEU A 111 -19.08 -5.38 5.50
C LEU A 111 -20.23 -6.11 6.23
N LEU A 112 -19.94 -6.71 7.39
CA LEU A 112 -20.96 -7.36 8.22
C LEU A 112 -22.03 -6.37 8.70
N LEU A 113 -21.63 -5.16 9.11
CA LEU A 113 -22.58 -4.11 9.49
C LEU A 113 -23.42 -3.67 8.29
N ALA A 114 -22.81 -3.47 7.13
CA ALA A 114 -23.56 -3.14 5.93
C ALA A 114 -24.60 -4.23 5.59
N ASP A 115 -24.25 -5.49 5.75
CA ASP A 115 -25.16 -6.61 5.51
C ASP A 115 -26.27 -6.70 6.57
N SER A 116 -25.95 -6.54 7.84
CA SER A 116 -26.94 -6.59 8.92
C SER A 116 -27.97 -5.48 8.81
N LEU A 117 -27.51 -4.24 8.51
CA LEU A 117 -28.41 -3.08 8.34
C LEU A 117 -29.27 -3.14 7.07
N THR A 118 -28.94 -4.05 6.15
CA THR A 118 -29.65 -4.23 4.88
C THR A 118 -30.25 -5.64 4.72
N SER A 119 -30.36 -6.40 5.83
CA SER A 119 -30.90 -7.76 5.80
C SER A 119 -32.28 -7.85 5.14
N ASP A 120 -33.14 -6.88 5.45
CA ASP A 120 -34.52 -6.81 5.00
C ASP A 120 -34.69 -6.06 3.66
N LEU A 121 -33.58 -5.60 3.06
CA LEU A 121 -33.61 -4.85 1.83
C LEU A 121 -33.24 -5.71 0.62
N THR A 122 -33.56 -5.19 -0.57
CA THR A 122 -33.31 -5.91 -1.83
C THR A 122 -31.79 -6.16 -2.04
N PRO A 123 -31.41 -7.28 -2.68
CA PRO A 123 -30.00 -7.56 -3.00
C PRO A 123 -29.33 -6.47 -3.82
N ALA A 124 -30.09 -5.82 -4.71
CA ALA A 124 -29.60 -4.70 -5.52
C ALA A 124 -29.21 -3.49 -4.64
N PHE A 125 -30.03 -3.17 -3.65
CA PHE A 125 -29.73 -2.08 -2.71
C PHE A 125 -28.50 -2.41 -1.85
N ARG A 126 -28.40 -3.64 -1.35
CA ARG A 126 -27.24 -4.13 -0.60
C ARG A 126 -25.94 -3.98 -1.38
N THR A 127 -25.95 -4.43 -2.64
CA THR A 127 -24.80 -4.29 -3.54
C THR A 127 -24.44 -2.82 -3.77
N ARG A 128 -25.45 -1.95 -3.94
CA ARG A 128 -25.23 -0.51 -4.11
C ARG A 128 -24.63 0.12 -2.85
N LEU A 129 -25.15 -0.21 -1.66
CA LEU A 129 -24.63 0.32 -0.39
C LEU A 129 -23.18 -0.11 -0.18
N ARG A 130 -22.83 -1.38 -0.41
CA ARG A 130 -21.42 -1.84 -0.32
C ARG A 130 -20.50 -1.06 -1.27
N LYS A 131 -20.92 -0.79 -2.51
CA LYS A 131 -20.13 0.00 -3.46
C LYS A 131 -19.93 1.43 -2.97
N LEU A 132 -20.98 2.05 -2.44
CA LEU A 132 -20.89 3.43 -1.90
C LEU A 132 -19.99 3.48 -0.66
N LEU A 133 -20.09 2.48 0.22
CA LEU A 133 -19.25 2.36 1.41
C LEU A 133 -17.77 2.24 1.03
N ILE A 134 -17.42 1.34 0.12
CA ILE A 134 -16.05 1.17 -0.38
C ILE A 134 -15.56 2.47 -1.03
N ALA A 135 -16.40 3.14 -1.82
CA ALA A 135 -16.04 4.40 -2.47
C ALA A 135 -15.77 5.52 -1.45
N LYS A 136 -16.58 5.62 -0.40
CA LYS A 136 -16.40 6.58 0.69
C LYS A 136 -15.07 6.33 1.42
N VAL A 137 -14.83 5.10 1.88
CA VAL A 137 -13.59 4.71 2.58
C VAL A 137 -12.37 5.00 1.71
N ARG A 138 -12.41 4.63 0.43
CA ARG A 138 -11.32 4.91 -0.52
C ARG A 138 -11.07 6.41 -0.70
N ALA A 139 -12.13 7.21 -0.79
CA ALA A 139 -12.01 8.66 -0.95
C ALA A 139 -11.38 9.32 0.29
N GLU A 140 -11.74 8.90 1.48
CA GLU A 140 -11.17 9.41 2.74
C GLU A 140 -9.69 9.03 2.88
N ILE A 141 -9.30 7.79 2.51
CA ILE A 141 -7.89 7.36 2.51
C ILE A 141 -7.10 8.15 1.48
N ALA A 142 -7.65 8.35 0.28
CA ALA A 142 -7.00 9.14 -0.76
C ALA A 142 -6.82 10.60 -0.35
N ALA A 143 -7.80 11.18 0.36
CA ALA A 143 -7.71 12.53 0.93
C ALA A 143 -6.63 12.65 2.01
N ALA A 144 -6.43 11.60 2.82
CA ALA A 144 -5.36 11.56 3.82
C ALA A 144 -3.95 11.44 3.19
N GLY A 145 -3.88 10.93 1.96
CA GLY A 145 -2.66 10.84 1.17
C GLY A 145 -1.81 9.58 1.43
N PRO A 146 -0.84 9.30 0.54
CA PRO A 146 -0.05 8.07 0.59
C PRO A 146 1.17 8.16 1.52
N GLY A 147 1.30 9.22 2.32
CA GLY A 147 2.48 9.46 3.14
C GLY A 147 3.67 10.02 2.34
N PRO A 148 4.83 10.18 2.97
CA PRO A 148 6.00 10.77 2.34
C PRO A 148 6.55 9.86 1.25
N ARG A 149 6.88 10.44 0.09
CA ARG A 149 7.63 9.74 -0.96
C ARG A 149 9.05 9.49 -0.45
N ILE A 150 9.61 8.33 -0.81
CA ILE A 150 11.03 8.09 -0.59
C ILE A 150 11.78 9.13 -1.41
N PRO A 151 12.70 9.93 -0.81
CA PRO A 151 13.55 10.81 -1.59
C PRO A 151 14.28 9.97 -2.64
N GLU A 152 14.17 10.36 -3.91
CA GLU A 152 15.03 9.78 -4.93
C GLU A 152 16.48 10.05 -4.49
N PHE A 153 17.25 9.00 -4.25
CA PHE A 153 18.67 9.15 -4.05
C PHE A 153 19.21 9.76 -5.34
N LYS A 154 19.63 11.04 -5.27
CA LYS A 154 20.41 11.63 -6.35
C LYS A 154 21.60 10.70 -6.51
N GLN A 155 21.64 9.98 -7.62
CA GLN A 155 22.82 9.25 -8.01
C GLN A 155 23.91 10.32 -8.15
N THR A 156 24.75 10.42 -7.15
CA THR A 156 26.00 11.16 -7.27
C THR A 156 26.76 10.37 -8.32
N THR A 157 26.72 10.86 -9.55
CA THR A 157 27.62 10.39 -10.59
C THR A 157 29.00 10.73 -10.05
N ILE A 158 29.68 9.77 -9.43
CA ILE A 158 31.09 9.85 -9.17
C ILE A 158 31.69 9.91 -10.57
N GLN A 159 31.90 11.13 -11.07
CA GLN A 159 32.83 11.32 -12.17
C GLN A 159 34.16 10.79 -11.65
N ARG A 160 34.42 9.52 -11.95
CA ARG A 160 35.79 9.03 -11.91
C ARG A 160 36.54 9.89 -12.92
N GLU A 161 37.19 10.94 -12.43
CA GLU A 161 38.27 11.57 -13.18
C GLU A 161 39.27 10.45 -13.48
N LEU A 162 39.17 9.93 -14.68
CA LEU A 162 40.23 9.07 -15.21
C LEU A 162 41.53 9.89 -15.13
N PRO A 163 42.58 9.37 -14.51
CA PRO A 163 43.85 10.05 -14.49
C PRO A 163 44.24 10.40 -15.94
N PRO A 164 44.80 11.58 -16.19
CA PRO A 164 45.10 12.02 -17.54
C PRO A 164 45.96 10.97 -18.22
N LYS A 165 45.49 10.45 -19.36
CA LYS A 165 46.28 9.59 -20.24
C LYS A 165 47.45 10.42 -20.73
N GLY A 166 48.62 10.18 -20.21
CA GLY A 166 49.83 10.76 -20.79
C GLY A 166 50.87 11.25 -19.78
N THR A 167 51.43 10.36 -19.02
CA THR A 167 52.81 10.54 -18.62
C THR A 167 53.63 9.42 -19.21
N LYS A 168 54.32 9.77 -20.29
CA LYS A 168 55.30 8.91 -20.95
C LYS A 168 56.41 8.64 -19.94
N CYS A 169 56.38 7.50 -19.27
CA CYS A 169 57.54 6.91 -18.66
C CYS A 169 58.23 6.06 -19.74
N ALA A 170 59.01 6.74 -20.58
CA ALA A 170 59.95 6.10 -21.45
C ALA A 170 61.26 6.86 -21.38
N LYS A 171 62.31 6.12 -21.11
CA LYS A 171 63.72 6.49 -21.19
C LYS A 171 64.33 7.06 -19.94
N GLU A 172 64.83 6.16 -19.09
CA GLU A 172 66.11 6.32 -18.39
C GLU A 172 66.52 4.95 -17.81
N PHE A 173 66.87 4.03 -18.70
CA PHE A 173 67.65 2.85 -18.35
C PHE A 173 68.55 2.52 -19.53
N GLN A 174 69.53 3.37 -19.75
CA GLN A 174 70.74 3.01 -20.48
C GLN A 174 71.84 4.03 -20.07
N ASN A 175 72.68 3.62 -19.18
CA ASN A 175 74.09 3.95 -19.11
C ASN A 175 74.61 3.82 -17.67
N ARG A 176 75.00 2.63 -17.31
CA ARG A 176 76.10 2.38 -16.35
C ARG A 176 76.62 0.98 -16.58
N GLU A 177 77.42 0.88 -17.64
CA GLU A 177 78.53 -0.06 -17.72
C GLU A 177 79.70 0.69 -18.35
N ARG A 178 80.62 1.10 -17.51
CA ARG A 178 82.07 1.14 -17.68
C ARG A 178 82.71 1.57 -16.40
#